data_ba6b04e8e05a98aaae236b74a770c520
#
_entry.id   ba6b04e8e05a98aaae236b74a770c520
#
_cell.length_a   1.000
_cell.length_b   1.000
_cell.length_c   1.000
_cell.angle_alpha   90.00
_cell.angle_beta   90.00
_cell.angle_gamma   90.00
#
_symmetry.space_group_name_H-M   'P 1'
#
loop_
_entity.id
_entity.type
_entity.pdbx_description
1 polymer ?
#
loop_
_entity_poly.entity_id
_entity_poly.type
_entity_poly.pdbx_seq_one_letter_code
_entity_poly.pdbx_strand_id
1 'polypeptide(L)'
;MKITTFLSLFFLLNSLLPLSAQEQSSLSSQTLLLTGQGSPVLIGGQYKLVEEAAIAFENMTQAAAQDSIIILAVSSYRGFDRQLAIWNRKFTKNETIGLTPYQNIKKIIEYSTIPGTSRHHWGTDIDLISAEPKVEGDVLQAHLFENEGPYADLKKWMDKHANSFGFHLVYTKEDKRKGFQYEPWHYSYLPTSKKYLEWYLNLELESILKDENILGNEYFTEEFIQHYLEEYILGISANLLVQMKK
;
A
#
# COMPACT_ATOMS: atom_id res chain seq x y z
N MET A 1 77.25 25.56 -20.07
CA MET A 1 75.87 25.41 -20.58
C MET A 1 75.11 24.46 -19.61
N LYS A 2 74.38 24.99 -18.69
CA LYS A 2 73.66 24.21 -17.68
C LYS A 2 72.20 24.07 -18.11
N ILE A 3 71.75 22.86 -18.32
CA ILE A 3 70.37 22.51 -18.67
C ILE A 3 69.67 22.25 -17.41
N THR A 4 68.65 23.10 -17.07
CA THR A 4 67.79 22.98 -15.91
C THR A 4 66.52 22.26 -16.35
N THR A 5 66.30 21.03 -15.88
CA THR A 5 65.10 20.22 -16.13
C THR A 5 64.02 20.64 -15.16
N PHE A 6 62.91 21.20 -15.67
CA PHE A 6 61.72 21.48 -14.90
C PHE A 6 60.88 20.20 -14.79
N LEU A 7 60.72 19.69 -13.59
CA LEU A 7 59.82 18.57 -13.24
C LEU A 7 58.45 19.13 -12.93
N SER A 8 57.49 19.00 -13.84
CA SER A 8 56.09 19.36 -13.62
C SER A 8 55.42 18.26 -12.81
N LEU A 9 55.10 18.59 -11.57
CA LEU A 9 54.31 17.76 -10.68
C LEU A 9 52.81 17.94 -10.99
N PHE A 10 52.21 16.99 -11.69
CA PHE A 10 50.76 16.95 -11.91
C PHE A 10 50.10 16.44 -10.62
N PHE A 11 49.46 17.33 -9.88
CA PHE A 11 48.53 16.97 -8.81
C PHE A 11 47.25 16.45 -9.44
N LEU A 12 47.03 15.15 -9.42
CA LEU A 12 45.70 14.54 -9.64
C LEU A 12 44.80 14.87 -8.43
N LEU A 13 43.96 15.88 -8.59
CA LEU A 13 42.87 16.16 -7.66
C LEU A 13 41.79 15.09 -7.87
N ASN A 14 41.89 13.99 -7.12
CA ASN A 14 40.78 13.04 -7.01
C ASN A 14 39.61 13.76 -6.28
N SER A 15 38.64 14.21 -7.05
CA SER A 15 37.38 14.70 -6.54
C SER A 15 36.60 13.50 -5.94
N LEU A 16 36.78 13.29 -4.65
CA LEU A 16 35.87 12.47 -3.83
C LEU A 16 34.54 13.21 -3.80
N LEU A 17 33.66 12.91 -4.76
CA LEU A 17 32.26 13.26 -4.63
C LEU A 17 31.70 12.48 -3.44
N PRO A 18 31.00 13.14 -2.51
CA PRO A 18 30.48 12.45 -1.35
C PRO A 18 29.45 11.42 -1.79
N LEU A 19 29.66 10.17 -1.43
CA LEU A 19 28.73 9.03 -1.64
C LEU A 19 27.32 9.32 -1.09
N SER A 20 27.22 10.30 -0.16
CA SER A 20 25.98 10.70 0.51
C SER A 20 24.90 11.29 -0.39
N ALA A 21 25.24 11.95 -1.51
CA ALA A 21 24.27 12.59 -2.39
C ALA A 21 23.48 11.57 -3.24
N GLN A 22 24.08 10.46 -3.58
CA GLN A 22 23.44 9.40 -4.38
C GLN A 22 22.56 8.48 -3.53
N GLU A 23 22.93 8.23 -2.28
CA GLU A 23 22.07 7.55 -1.30
C GLU A 23 20.87 8.41 -0.91
N GLN A 24 21.04 9.71 -0.71
CA GLN A 24 19.95 10.61 -0.32
C GLN A 24 18.93 10.82 -1.45
N SER A 25 19.35 10.78 -2.73
CA SER A 25 18.43 10.83 -3.88
C SER A 25 17.69 9.50 -4.08
N SER A 26 18.30 8.36 -3.78
CA SER A 26 17.64 7.05 -3.85
C SER A 26 16.63 6.85 -2.72
N LEU A 27 16.91 7.31 -1.52
CA LEU A 27 15.97 7.31 -0.39
C LEU A 27 14.75 8.18 -0.69
N SER A 28 14.92 9.36 -1.26
CA SER A 28 13.80 10.24 -1.60
C SER A 28 12.89 9.64 -2.67
N SER A 29 13.41 9.00 -3.70
CA SER A 29 12.61 8.36 -4.75
C SER A 29 11.86 7.13 -4.22
N GLN A 30 12.48 6.36 -3.31
CA GLN A 30 11.84 5.23 -2.65
C GLN A 30 10.72 5.68 -1.70
N THR A 31 10.94 6.74 -0.93
CA THR A 31 9.92 7.33 -0.08
C THR A 31 8.71 7.80 -0.90
N LEU A 32 8.94 8.54 -1.99
CA LEU A 32 7.88 8.99 -2.88
C LEU A 32 7.09 7.83 -3.48
N LEU A 33 7.76 6.76 -3.88
CA LEU A 33 7.11 5.55 -4.39
C LEU A 33 6.19 4.93 -3.34
N LEU A 34 6.72 4.67 -2.14
CA LEU A 34 6.02 3.92 -1.10
C LEU A 34 4.89 4.70 -0.44
N THR A 35 4.93 6.03 -0.52
CA THR A 35 3.89 6.92 0.01
C THR A 35 2.87 7.37 -1.03
N GLY A 36 3.00 6.88 -2.27
CA GLY A 36 2.09 7.23 -3.37
C GLY A 36 2.29 8.62 -3.97
N GLN A 37 3.36 9.31 -3.59
CA GLN A 37 3.74 10.62 -4.13
C GLN A 37 4.62 10.51 -5.39
N GLY A 38 5.13 9.31 -5.67
CA GLY A 38 5.92 9.02 -6.86
C GLY A 38 5.08 8.55 -8.04
N SER A 39 5.77 8.26 -9.14
CA SER A 39 5.17 7.77 -10.37
C SER A 39 5.73 6.37 -10.70
N PRO A 40 5.19 5.30 -10.11
CA PRO A 40 5.64 3.94 -10.39
C PRO A 40 5.31 3.55 -11.83
N VAL A 41 6.12 2.67 -12.40
CA VAL A 41 5.79 2.01 -13.66
C VAL A 41 4.71 0.97 -13.39
N LEU A 42 3.54 1.19 -13.96
CA LEU A 42 2.36 0.34 -13.77
C LEU A 42 1.83 -0.13 -15.11
N ILE A 43 1.39 -1.38 -15.14
CA ILE A 43 0.72 -1.96 -16.30
C ILE A 43 -0.70 -2.42 -15.95
N GLY A 44 -1.48 -2.78 -16.96
CA GLY A 44 -2.87 -3.22 -16.84
C GLY A 44 -3.86 -2.24 -17.50
N GLY A 45 -5.04 -2.73 -17.80
CA GLY A 45 -6.12 -1.99 -18.48
C GLY A 45 -6.96 -1.19 -17.48
N GLN A 46 -8.03 -1.82 -16.99
CA GLN A 46 -8.94 -1.24 -16.01
C GLN A 46 -8.36 -1.20 -14.59
N TYR A 47 -7.33 -1.98 -14.31
CA TYR A 47 -6.53 -1.97 -13.10
C TYR A 47 -5.10 -1.49 -13.40
N LYS A 48 -4.37 -1.08 -12.37
CA LYS A 48 -2.97 -0.65 -12.45
C LYS A 48 -2.16 -1.32 -11.36
N LEU A 49 -1.20 -2.15 -11.75
CA LEU A 49 -0.31 -2.87 -10.84
C LEU A 49 1.13 -2.78 -11.37
N VAL A 50 2.11 -3.04 -10.50
CA VAL A 50 3.49 -3.30 -10.94
C VAL A 50 3.50 -4.55 -11.84
N GLU A 51 4.44 -4.62 -12.77
CA GLU A 51 4.44 -5.61 -13.86
C GLU A 51 4.27 -7.05 -13.36
N GLU A 52 5.05 -7.47 -12.38
CA GLU A 52 4.99 -8.83 -11.82
C GLU A 52 3.62 -9.16 -11.22
N ALA A 53 3.03 -8.21 -10.48
CA ALA A 53 1.72 -8.38 -9.89
C ALA A 53 0.61 -8.42 -10.96
N ALA A 54 0.74 -7.62 -12.03
CA ALA A 54 -0.22 -7.60 -13.12
C ALA A 54 -0.22 -8.93 -13.89
N ILE A 55 0.96 -9.46 -14.23
CA ILE A 55 1.10 -10.76 -14.90
C ILE A 55 0.51 -11.88 -14.03
N ALA A 56 0.81 -11.87 -12.73
CA ALA A 56 0.26 -12.85 -11.79
C ALA A 56 -1.27 -12.75 -11.68
N PHE A 57 -1.80 -11.53 -11.70
CA PHE A 57 -3.25 -11.28 -11.65
C PHE A 57 -3.94 -11.76 -12.93
N GLU A 58 -3.37 -11.53 -14.11
CA GLU A 58 -3.90 -12.06 -15.37
C GLU A 58 -3.95 -13.59 -15.38
N ASN A 59 -2.89 -14.25 -14.93
CA ASN A 59 -2.86 -15.70 -14.81
C ASN A 59 -3.94 -16.21 -13.83
N MET A 60 -4.11 -15.51 -12.70
CA MET A 60 -5.13 -15.84 -11.69
C MET A 60 -6.55 -15.69 -12.27
N THR A 61 -6.83 -14.62 -13.00
CA THR A 61 -8.15 -14.39 -13.60
C THR A 61 -8.47 -15.41 -14.69
N GLN A 62 -7.48 -15.82 -15.48
CA GLN A 62 -7.63 -16.87 -16.48
C GLN A 62 -7.93 -18.22 -15.84
N ALA A 63 -7.27 -18.58 -14.74
CA ALA A 63 -7.54 -19.82 -14.01
C ALA A 63 -8.93 -19.81 -13.36
N ALA A 64 -9.34 -18.68 -12.76
CA ALA A 64 -10.68 -18.52 -12.18
C ALA A 64 -11.78 -18.67 -13.22
N ALA A 65 -11.56 -18.13 -14.44
CA ALA A 65 -12.52 -18.22 -15.52
C ALA A 65 -12.75 -19.68 -15.98
N GLN A 66 -11.75 -20.56 -15.88
CA GLN A 66 -11.92 -22.01 -16.16
C GLN A 66 -12.88 -22.68 -15.17
N ASP A 67 -12.94 -22.14 -13.95
CA ASP A 67 -13.86 -22.58 -12.89
C ASP A 67 -15.16 -21.74 -12.89
N SER A 68 -15.44 -21.00 -13.96
CA SER A 68 -16.63 -20.15 -14.13
C SER A 68 -16.69 -18.97 -13.12
N ILE A 69 -15.56 -18.59 -12.55
CA ILE A 69 -15.44 -17.40 -11.67
C ILE A 69 -14.84 -16.26 -12.47
N ILE A 70 -15.61 -15.20 -12.69
CA ILE A 70 -15.13 -13.99 -13.37
C ILE A 70 -14.74 -12.94 -12.33
N ILE A 71 -13.45 -12.70 -12.18
CA ILE A 71 -12.91 -11.74 -11.23
C ILE A 71 -12.87 -10.34 -11.83
N LEU A 72 -13.36 -9.35 -11.07
CA LEU A 72 -13.23 -7.93 -11.40
C LEU A 72 -12.40 -7.20 -10.36
N ALA A 73 -11.48 -6.35 -10.83
CA ALA A 73 -10.77 -5.41 -9.99
C ALA A 73 -11.60 -4.13 -9.79
N VAL A 74 -11.88 -3.78 -8.54
CA VAL A 74 -12.62 -2.56 -8.16
C VAL A 74 -11.66 -1.42 -7.80
N SER A 75 -10.53 -1.76 -7.17
CA SER A 75 -9.47 -0.84 -6.79
C SER A 75 -8.12 -1.53 -6.94
N SER A 76 -7.10 -0.76 -7.33
CA SER A 76 -5.73 -1.22 -7.46
C SER A 76 -4.80 -0.08 -7.04
N TYR A 77 -3.77 0.28 -7.82
CA TYR A 77 -2.92 1.42 -7.49
C TYR A 77 -3.72 2.68 -7.19
N ARG A 78 -3.30 3.36 -6.13
CA ARG A 78 -3.88 4.62 -5.67
C ARG A 78 -2.76 5.56 -5.25
N GLY A 79 -2.60 6.68 -5.96
CA GLY A 79 -1.64 7.72 -5.59
C GLY A 79 -2.07 8.48 -4.32
N PHE A 80 -1.13 9.23 -3.76
CA PHE A 80 -1.32 10.04 -2.55
C PHE A 80 -2.53 10.97 -2.66
N ASP A 81 -2.61 11.78 -3.72
CA ASP A 81 -3.68 12.78 -3.90
C ASP A 81 -5.08 12.14 -3.89
N ARG A 82 -5.21 10.97 -4.51
CA ARG A 82 -6.50 10.24 -4.50
C ARG A 82 -6.83 9.76 -3.09
N GLN A 83 -5.86 9.27 -2.34
CA GLN A 83 -6.06 8.85 -0.94
C GLN A 83 -6.39 10.06 -0.07
N LEU A 84 -5.72 11.19 -0.27
CA LEU A 84 -5.99 12.46 0.40
C LEU A 84 -7.44 12.93 0.15
N ALA A 85 -7.88 12.89 -1.09
CA ALA A 85 -9.27 13.24 -1.43
C ALA A 85 -10.30 12.31 -0.76
N ILE A 86 -10.00 11.00 -0.66
CA ILE A 86 -10.85 10.03 0.05
C ILE A 86 -10.91 10.35 1.55
N TRP A 87 -9.75 10.58 2.18
CA TRP A 87 -9.61 10.90 3.59
C TRP A 87 -10.37 12.19 3.94
N ASN A 88 -10.05 13.29 3.26
CA ASN A 88 -10.64 14.60 3.52
C ASN A 88 -12.16 14.61 3.31
N ARG A 89 -12.66 13.92 2.27
CA ARG A 89 -14.12 13.75 2.07
C ARG A 89 -14.79 13.02 3.21
N LYS A 90 -14.17 11.94 3.72
CA LYS A 90 -14.70 11.19 4.88
C LYS A 90 -14.66 12.06 6.13
N PHE A 91 -13.55 12.78 6.34
CA PHE A 91 -13.36 13.65 7.49
C PHE A 91 -14.43 14.72 7.53
N THR A 92 -14.61 15.49 6.45
CA THR A 92 -15.63 16.52 6.34
C THR A 92 -17.05 15.95 6.50
N LYS A 93 -17.35 14.80 5.89
CA LYS A 93 -18.65 14.13 6.06
C LYS A 93 -18.92 13.79 7.52
N ASN A 94 -17.96 13.27 8.25
CA ASN A 94 -18.12 12.89 9.64
C ASN A 94 -18.26 14.11 10.58
N GLU A 95 -17.62 15.25 10.24
CA GLU A 95 -17.86 16.52 10.96
C GLU A 95 -19.32 16.96 10.86
N THR A 96 -19.99 16.79 9.73
CA THR A 96 -21.41 17.18 9.56
C THR A 96 -22.36 16.37 10.45
N ILE A 97 -21.94 15.23 10.95
CA ILE A 97 -22.73 14.40 11.91
C ILE A 97 -22.24 14.58 13.36
N GLY A 98 -21.37 15.56 13.62
CA GLY A 98 -20.98 15.99 14.96
C GLY A 98 -19.88 15.16 15.63
N LEU A 99 -19.10 14.37 14.88
CA LEU A 99 -17.95 13.69 15.46
C LEU A 99 -16.84 14.69 15.80
N THR A 100 -16.23 14.52 16.97
CA THR A 100 -14.99 15.23 17.30
C THR A 100 -13.86 14.75 16.38
N PRO A 101 -12.80 15.57 16.16
CA PRO A 101 -11.70 15.15 15.28
C PRO A 101 -11.11 13.78 15.61
N TYR A 102 -10.92 13.48 16.90
CA TYR A 102 -10.39 12.18 17.32
C TYR A 102 -11.35 11.02 17.04
N GLN A 103 -12.66 11.21 17.28
CA GLN A 103 -13.69 10.21 16.92
C GLN A 103 -13.75 10.02 15.41
N ASN A 104 -13.59 11.11 14.65
CA ASN A 104 -13.59 11.11 13.21
C ASN A 104 -12.42 10.28 12.65
N ILE A 105 -11.20 10.56 13.14
CA ILE A 105 -10.00 9.79 12.77
C ILE A 105 -10.23 8.30 13.05
N LYS A 106 -10.66 7.96 14.28
CA LYS A 106 -10.95 6.57 14.65
C LYS A 106 -11.97 5.91 13.71
N LYS A 107 -13.03 6.63 13.36
CA LYS A 107 -14.06 6.14 12.44
C LYS A 107 -13.53 5.91 11.03
N ILE A 108 -12.66 6.79 10.54
CA ILE A 108 -12.10 6.66 9.20
C ILE A 108 -11.15 5.47 9.13
N ILE A 109 -10.26 5.31 10.12
CA ILE A 109 -9.26 4.23 10.12
C ILE A 109 -9.83 2.83 10.37
N GLU A 110 -11.12 2.66 10.58
CA GLU A 110 -11.76 1.33 10.57
C GLU A 110 -11.56 0.63 9.21
N TYR A 111 -11.64 1.40 8.10
CA TYR A 111 -11.61 0.89 6.71
C TYR A 111 -10.80 1.75 5.74
N SER A 112 -10.09 2.78 6.21
CA SER A 112 -9.40 3.71 5.30
C SER A 112 -8.09 4.15 5.90
N THR A 113 -7.04 4.07 5.12
CA THR A 113 -5.69 4.46 5.53
C THR A 113 -5.53 5.99 5.54
N ILE A 114 -4.65 6.49 6.40
CA ILE A 114 -4.14 7.85 6.32
C ILE A 114 -3.37 8.00 4.98
N PRO A 115 -3.45 9.15 4.26
CA PRO A 115 -2.67 9.38 3.06
C PRO A 115 -1.16 9.14 3.29
N GLY A 116 -0.50 8.47 2.35
CA GLY A 116 0.90 8.06 2.48
C GLY A 116 1.11 6.71 3.17
N THR A 117 0.04 6.08 3.72
CA THR A 117 0.14 4.79 4.42
C THR A 117 -0.61 3.65 3.75
N SER A 118 -1.23 3.90 2.60
CA SER A 118 -2.01 2.89 1.90
C SER A 118 -1.11 1.90 1.18
N ARG A 119 -1.37 0.61 1.35
CA ARG A 119 -0.71 -0.45 0.58
C ARG A 119 -1.01 -0.35 -0.92
N HIS A 120 -2.14 0.23 -1.29
CA HIS A 120 -2.45 0.53 -2.70
C HIS A 120 -1.47 1.52 -3.35
N HIS A 121 -0.69 2.29 -2.58
CA HIS A 121 0.40 3.13 -3.12
C HIS A 121 1.51 2.32 -3.79
N TRP A 122 1.66 1.05 -3.41
CA TRP A 122 2.74 0.18 -3.88
C TRP A 122 2.46 -0.44 -5.25
N GLY A 123 1.20 -0.42 -5.71
CA GLY A 123 0.79 -1.12 -6.94
C GLY A 123 0.88 -2.64 -6.84
N THR A 124 0.88 -3.18 -5.64
CA THR A 124 0.89 -4.63 -5.34
C THR A 124 -0.43 -5.13 -4.80
N ASP A 125 -1.31 -4.20 -4.37
CA ASP A 125 -2.55 -4.51 -3.69
C ASP A 125 -3.76 -4.22 -4.59
N ILE A 126 -4.78 -5.07 -4.49
CA ILE A 126 -5.94 -5.07 -5.36
C ILE A 126 -7.20 -5.49 -4.59
N ASP A 127 -8.31 -4.76 -4.82
CA ASP A 127 -9.63 -5.09 -4.30
C ASP A 127 -10.45 -5.79 -5.39
N LEU A 128 -10.99 -6.98 -5.08
CA LEU A 128 -11.61 -7.90 -6.03
C LEU A 128 -13.05 -8.21 -5.68
N ILE A 129 -13.90 -8.31 -6.71
CA ILE A 129 -15.28 -8.80 -6.61
C ILE A 129 -15.56 -9.83 -7.71
N SER A 130 -16.69 -10.52 -7.62
CA SER A 130 -17.22 -11.31 -8.73
C SER A 130 -17.96 -10.40 -9.72
N ALA A 131 -17.82 -10.69 -11.01
CA ALA A 131 -18.58 -9.98 -12.07
C ALA A 131 -20.08 -10.23 -11.97
N GLU A 132 -20.47 -11.40 -11.49
CA GLU A 132 -21.86 -11.84 -11.36
C GLU A 132 -22.07 -12.52 -10.00
N PRO A 133 -23.24 -12.34 -9.39
CA PRO A 133 -24.30 -11.43 -9.81
C PRO A 133 -23.91 -9.97 -9.58
N LYS A 134 -24.48 -9.05 -10.36
CA LYS A 134 -24.27 -7.61 -10.17
C LYS A 134 -24.89 -7.15 -8.85
N VAL A 135 -24.13 -6.40 -8.09
CA VAL A 135 -24.54 -5.79 -6.82
C VAL A 135 -24.56 -4.26 -7.00
N GLU A 136 -25.64 -3.63 -6.57
CA GLU A 136 -25.74 -2.16 -6.57
C GLU A 136 -25.24 -1.57 -5.25
N GLY A 137 -24.73 -0.35 -5.29
CA GLY A 137 -24.25 0.38 -4.12
C GLY A 137 -22.79 0.07 -3.76
N ASP A 138 -22.51 -0.05 -2.46
CA ASP A 138 -21.18 -0.35 -1.98
C ASP A 138 -20.90 -1.86 -2.06
N VAL A 139 -20.05 -2.23 -3.00
CA VAL A 139 -19.69 -3.62 -3.30
C VAL A 139 -18.60 -4.21 -2.39
N LEU A 140 -17.92 -3.36 -1.61
CA LEU A 140 -16.87 -3.77 -0.69
C LEU A 140 -17.40 -3.90 0.74
N GLN A 141 -18.29 -4.87 0.94
CA GLN A 141 -18.88 -5.19 2.24
C GLN A 141 -18.70 -6.66 2.56
N ALA A 142 -18.22 -6.99 3.76
CA ALA A 142 -17.82 -8.34 4.14
C ALA A 142 -18.95 -9.37 3.98
N HIS A 143 -20.20 -9.01 4.31
CA HIS A 143 -21.33 -9.91 4.19
C HIS A 143 -21.62 -10.38 2.75
N LEU A 144 -21.17 -9.64 1.72
CA LEU A 144 -21.33 -10.04 0.32
C LEU A 144 -20.42 -11.22 -0.06
N PHE A 145 -19.36 -11.46 0.71
CA PHE A 145 -18.38 -12.53 0.49
C PHE A 145 -18.59 -13.76 1.38
N GLU A 146 -19.63 -13.77 2.21
CA GLU A 146 -19.86 -14.79 3.25
C GLU A 146 -21.16 -15.55 2.99
N ASN A 147 -21.23 -16.76 3.52
CA ASN A 147 -22.41 -17.61 3.47
C ASN A 147 -22.95 -17.78 2.03
N GLU A 148 -24.20 -17.27 1.81
CA GLU A 148 -24.88 -17.26 0.50
C GLU A 148 -24.75 -15.89 -0.19
N GLY A 149 -23.79 -15.06 0.20
CA GLY A 149 -23.54 -13.75 -0.40
C GLY A 149 -23.15 -13.86 -1.86
N PRO A 150 -23.40 -12.82 -2.69
CA PRO A 150 -23.18 -12.86 -4.13
C PRO A 150 -21.71 -13.11 -4.53
N TYR A 151 -20.75 -12.85 -3.65
CA TYR A 151 -19.32 -13.08 -3.89
C TYR A 151 -18.77 -14.26 -3.09
N ALA A 152 -19.63 -15.10 -2.47
CA ALA A 152 -19.19 -16.21 -1.66
C ALA A 152 -18.39 -17.27 -2.46
N ASP A 153 -18.78 -17.55 -3.69
CA ASP A 153 -18.05 -18.50 -4.53
C ASP A 153 -16.71 -17.97 -4.99
N LEU A 154 -16.60 -16.67 -5.33
CA LEU A 154 -15.33 -16.00 -5.53
C LEU A 154 -14.43 -16.16 -4.28
N LYS A 155 -14.98 -15.88 -3.10
CA LYS A 155 -14.20 -15.98 -1.84
C LYS A 155 -13.68 -17.39 -1.59
N LYS A 156 -14.51 -18.42 -1.79
CA LYS A 156 -14.10 -19.82 -1.68
C LYS A 156 -12.99 -20.18 -2.68
N TRP A 157 -13.12 -19.70 -3.92
CA TRP A 157 -12.11 -19.89 -4.94
C TRP A 157 -10.78 -19.19 -4.58
N MET A 158 -10.84 -17.94 -4.15
CA MET A 158 -9.67 -17.17 -3.73
C MET A 158 -8.96 -17.81 -2.53
N ASP A 159 -9.70 -18.29 -1.52
CA ASP A 159 -9.13 -18.96 -0.36
C ASP A 159 -8.33 -20.21 -0.74
N LYS A 160 -8.75 -20.90 -1.78
CA LYS A 160 -8.10 -22.12 -2.25
C LYS A 160 -6.93 -21.85 -3.19
N HIS A 161 -7.02 -20.83 -4.03
CA HIS A 161 -6.13 -20.68 -5.19
C HIS A 161 -5.26 -19.42 -5.18
N ALA A 162 -5.67 -18.30 -4.55
CA ALA A 162 -4.98 -17.02 -4.66
C ALA A 162 -3.49 -17.11 -4.29
N ASN A 163 -3.16 -17.85 -3.23
CA ASN A 163 -1.79 -18.01 -2.76
C ASN A 163 -0.85 -18.67 -3.80
N SER A 164 -1.38 -19.55 -4.66
CA SER A 164 -0.58 -20.17 -5.73
C SER A 164 -0.18 -19.20 -6.83
N PHE A 165 -0.89 -18.06 -6.94
CA PHE A 165 -0.56 -16.94 -7.82
C PHE A 165 0.18 -15.83 -7.10
N GLY A 166 0.56 -16.01 -5.83
CA GLY A 166 1.29 -15.04 -5.03
C GLY A 166 0.39 -13.98 -4.38
N PHE A 167 -0.93 -14.06 -4.50
CA PHE A 167 -1.86 -13.14 -3.85
C PHE A 167 -2.33 -13.67 -2.50
N HIS A 168 -2.20 -12.83 -1.47
CA HIS A 168 -2.57 -13.18 -0.10
C HIS A 168 -3.59 -12.17 0.44
N LEU A 169 -4.60 -12.67 1.16
CA LEU A 169 -5.57 -11.83 1.86
C LEU A 169 -4.85 -10.97 2.91
N VAL A 170 -5.09 -9.66 2.89
CA VAL A 170 -4.37 -8.72 3.75
C VAL A 170 -4.99 -8.65 5.14
N TYR A 171 -6.28 -8.35 5.22
CA TYR A 171 -7.00 -8.13 6.48
C TYR A 171 -7.94 -9.31 6.78
N THR A 172 -7.39 -10.28 7.51
CA THR A 172 -8.06 -11.55 7.86
C THR A 172 -8.98 -11.41 9.07
N LYS A 173 -9.79 -12.45 9.36
CA LYS A 173 -10.65 -12.56 10.56
C LYS A 173 -9.92 -13.09 11.81
N GLU A 174 -8.60 -13.17 11.80
CA GLU A 174 -7.86 -13.72 12.94
C GLU A 174 -8.10 -12.88 14.21
N ASP A 175 -8.47 -13.53 15.31
CA ASP A 175 -8.82 -12.88 16.59
C ASP A 175 -7.70 -12.01 17.19
N LYS A 176 -6.45 -12.28 16.83
CA LYS A 176 -5.29 -11.55 17.33
C LYS A 176 -4.84 -10.40 16.43
N ARG A 177 -5.37 -10.32 15.22
CA ARG A 177 -5.06 -9.22 14.30
C ARG A 177 -5.77 -7.96 14.79
N LYS A 178 -5.05 -6.86 14.81
CA LYS A 178 -5.55 -5.53 15.15
C LYS A 178 -5.67 -4.64 13.90
N GLY A 179 -6.08 -3.42 14.08
CA GLY A 179 -6.15 -2.38 13.05
C GLY A 179 -7.39 -2.48 12.17
N PHE A 180 -7.19 -2.42 10.86
CA PHE A 180 -8.30 -2.40 9.90
C PHE A 180 -9.24 -3.60 10.06
N GLN A 181 -10.51 -3.38 9.78
CA GLN A 181 -11.52 -4.43 9.82
C GLN A 181 -11.22 -5.54 8.79
N TYR A 182 -11.94 -6.65 8.86
CA TYR A 182 -11.86 -7.73 7.88
C TYR A 182 -12.31 -7.25 6.50
N GLU A 183 -11.43 -7.45 5.50
CA GLU A 183 -11.66 -7.06 4.12
C GLU A 183 -11.46 -8.26 3.17
N PRO A 184 -12.51 -9.07 2.93
CA PRO A 184 -12.41 -10.28 2.09
C PRO A 184 -12.06 -10.03 0.62
N TRP A 185 -12.11 -8.78 0.19
CA TRP A 185 -11.77 -8.33 -1.17
C TRP A 185 -10.31 -7.94 -1.37
N HIS A 186 -9.57 -7.62 -0.28
CA HIS A 186 -8.27 -6.96 -0.34
C HIS A 186 -7.12 -7.98 -0.35
N TYR A 187 -6.49 -8.13 -1.50
CA TYR A 187 -5.36 -9.05 -1.70
C TYR A 187 -4.09 -8.30 -2.06
N SER A 188 -2.95 -8.82 -1.62
CA SER A 188 -1.62 -8.29 -1.88
C SER A 188 -0.74 -9.31 -2.57
N TYR A 189 0.00 -8.90 -3.60
CA TYR A 189 1.00 -9.72 -4.28
C TYR A 189 2.27 -9.80 -3.42
N LEU A 190 2.41 -10.90 -2.68
CA LEU A 190 3.43 -11.11 -1.65
C LEU A 190 4.87 -10.95 -2.16
N PRO A 191 5.28 -11.49 -3.34
CA PRO A 191 6.69 -11.45 -3.74
C PRO A 191 7.28 -10.03 -3.76
N THR A 192 6.50 -9.04 -4.20
CA THR A 192 6.94 -7.65 -4.28
C THR A 192 6.55 -6.87 -3.02
N SER A 193 5.33 -7.06 -2.49
CA SER A 193 4.83 -6.28 -1.36
C SER A 193 5.61 -6.52 -0.06
N LYS A 194 6.19 -7.71 0.11
CA LYS A 194 7.03 -8.03 1.27
C LYS A 194 8.28 -7.14 1.32
N LYS A 195 8.97 -6.99 0.19
CA LYS A 195 10.12 -6.09 0.06
C LYS A 195 9.72 -4.63 0.27
N TYR A 196 8.55 -4.22 -0.25
CA TYR A 196 8.05 -2.86 -0.06
C TYR A 196 7.68 -2.58 1.39
N LEU A 197 7.14 -3.56 2.12
CA LEU A 197 6.91 -3.43 3.57
C LEU A 197 8.24 -3.26 4.33
N GLU A 198 9.27 -4.06 4.01
CA GLU A 198 10.60 -3.90 4.63
C GLU A 198 11.16 -2.49 4.43
N TRP A 199 11.02 -1.94 3.23
CA TRP A 199 11.46 -0.58 2.94
C TRP A 199 10.60 0.47 3.64
N TYR A 200 9.27 0.27 3.66
CA TYR A 200 8.32 1.18 4.27
C TYR A 200 8.55 1.36 5.77
N LEU A 201 8.90 0.29 6.47
CA LEU A 201 9.17 0.31 7.91
C LEU A 201 10.45 1.08 8.29
N ASN A 202 11.29 1.44 7.33
CA ASN A 202 12.47 2.26 7.53
C ASN A 202 12.23 3.75 7.17
N LEU A 203 10.99 4.13 6.78
CA LEU A 203 10.66 5.52 6.47
C LEU A 203 10.37 6.31 7.75
N GLU A 204 10.76 7.58 7.73
CA GLU A 204 10.33 8.54 8.74
C GLU A 204 8.92 9.05 8.42
N LEU A 205 7.91 8.32 8.87
CA LEU A 205 6.51 8.58 8.52
C LEU A 205 5.95 9.87 9.12
N GLU A 206 6.55 10.39 10.18
CA GLU A 206 6.05 11.59 10.85
C GLU A 206 5.91 12.79 9.91
N SER A 207 6.92 13.04 9.08
CA SER A 207 6.89 14.15 8.13
C SER A 207 5.79 14.01 7.06
N ILE A 208 5.43 12.78 6.71
CA ILE A 208 4.39 12.48 5.72
C ILE A 208 3.01 12.62 6.35
N LEU A 209 2.83 12.10 7.56
CA LEU A 209 1.56 12.10 8.27
C LEU A 209 1.19 13.49 8.80
N LYS A 210 2.17 14.37 9.00
CA LYS A 210 1.98 15.78 9.38
C LYS A 210 1.81 16.74 8.20
N ASP A 211 1.58 16.23 6.98
CA ASP A 211 1.23 17.05 5.82
C ASP A 211 -0.02 17.89 6.13
N GLU A 212 0.10 19.22 5.99
CA GLU A 212 -0.94 20.18 6.34
C GLU A 212 -2.24 20.04 5.53
N ASN A 213 -2.18 19.33 4.40
CA ASN A 213 -3.35 19.04 3.58
C ASN A 213 -4.21 17.90 4.11
N ILE A 214 -3.70 17.10 5.07
CA ILE A 214 -4.46 16.00 5.69
C ILE A 214 -5.31 16.58 6.83
N LEU A 215 -6.62 16.59 6.69
CA LEU A 215 -7.52 17.05 7.74
C LEU A 215 -7.37 16.21 9.01
N GLY A 216 -7.19 16.86 10.14
CA GLY A 216 -6.98 16.22 11.45
C GLY A 216 -5.53 15.82 11.72
N ASN A 217 -4.58 16.25 10.89
CA ASN A 217 -3.14 15.94 11.06
C ASN A 217 -2.58 16.44 12.40
N GLU A 218 -3.13 17.52 12.97
CA GLU A 218 -2.76 18.07 14.26
C GLU A 218 -2.97 17.10 15.43
N TYR A 219 -3.78 16.07 15.24
CA TYR A 219 -4.02 14.99 16.21
C TYR A 219 -3.08 13.79 16.03
N PHE A 220 -2.23 13.79 15.00
CA PHE A 220 -1.24 12.74 14.77
C PHE A 220 0.01 12.99 15.62
N THR A 221 -0.15 12.80 16.94
CA THR A 221 0.97 12.85 17.88
C THR A 221 1.96 11.70 17.60
N GLU A 222 3.17 11.81 18.13
CA GLU A 222 4.16 10.73 18.04
C GLU A 222 3.62 9.41 18.58
N GLU A 223 2.92 9.44 19.72
CA GLU A 223 2.26 8.27 20.32
C GLU A 223 1.19 7.69 19.39
N PHE A 224 0.37 8.55 18.75
CA PHE A 224 -0.62 8.12 17.79
C PHE A 224 0.03 7.45 16.58
N ILE A 225 1.10 8.03 16.03
CA ILE A 225 1.82 7.51 14.86
C ILE A 225 2.43 6.14 15.17
N GLN A 226 3.06 6.01 16.34
CA GLN A 226 3.62 4.73 16.78
C GLN A 226 2.53 3.66 16.93
N HIS A 227 1.42 3.99 17.58
CA HIS A 227 0.28 3.09 17.73
C HIS A 227 -0.32 2.70 16.36
N TYR A 228 -0.46 3.68 15.45
CA TYR A 228 -0.98 3.43 14.11
C TYR A 228 -0.05 2.50 13.29
N LEU A 229 1.25 2.68 13.41
CA LEU A 229 2.23 1.78 12.80
C LEU A 229 2.07 0.34 13.31
N GLU A 230 2.03 0.17 14.63
CA GLU A 230 1.98 -1.15 15.26
C GLU A 230 0.66 -1.88 15.02
N GLU A 231 -0.47 -1.18 15.11
CA GLU A 231 -1.78 -1.81 15.03
C GLU A 231 -2.39 -1.82 13.62
N TYR A 232 -2.10 -0.82 12.77
CA TYR A 232 -2.72 -0.70 11.45
C TYR A 232 -1.78 -1.09 10.32
N ILE A 233 -0.56 -0.56 10.29
CA ILE A 233 0.39 -0.91 9.21
C ILE A 233 0.87 -2.35 9.34
N LEU A 234 1.17 -2.79 10.57
CA LEU A 234 1.57 -4.17 10.88
C LEU A 234 0.38 -5.08 11.21
N GLY A 235 -0.84 -4.55 11.31
CA GLY A 235 -2.07 -5.29 11.54
C GLY A 235 -2.59 -6.03 10.31
N ILE A 236 -1.73 -6.78 9.66
CA ILE A 236 -1.99 -7.54 8.44
C ILE A 236 -1.82 -9.05 8.68
N SER A 237 -2.24 -9.87 7.73
CA SER A 237 -2.03 -11.33 7.76
C SER A 237 -0.57 -11.68 8.05
N ALA A 238 -0.35 -12.66 8.92
CA ALA A 238 0.98 -13.14 9.31
C ALA A 238 1.86 -13.54 8.11
N ASN A 239 1.26 -14.02 7.03
CA ASN A 239 1.97 -14.40 5.81
C ASN A 239 2.64 -13.22 5.11
N LEU A 240 2.11 -12.01 5.29
CA LEU A 240 2.60 -10.77 4.69
C LEU A 240 3.61 -10.04 5.56
N LEU A 241 3.73 -10.42 6.84
CA LEU A 241 4.68 -9.80 7.75
C LEU A 241 6.12 -10.17 7.37
N VAL A 242 7.00 -9.21 7.56
CA VAL A 242 8.45 -9.39 7.46
C VAL A 242 9.01 -9.74 8.83
N GLN A 243 10.03 -10.59 8.86
CA GLN A 243 10.78 -10.81 10.10
C GLN A 243 11.63 -9.57 10.33
N MET A 244 11.20 -8.72 11.27
CA MET A 244 12.04 -7.61 11.70
C MET A 244 13.32 -8.18 12.30
N LYS A 245 14.46 -7.87 11.69
CA LYS A 245 15.77 -8.18 12.30
C LYS A 245 15.86 -7.36 13.58
N LYS A 246 15.97 -8.06 14.70
CA LYS A 246 16.23 -7.46 16.02
C LYS A 246 17.59 -6.82 16.05
#